data_7f99c618bebc942fba4e57296019c8e1
#
_entry.id   7f99c618bebc942fba4e57296019c8e1
#
_cell.length_a   1.000
_cell.length_b   1.000
_cell.length_c   1.000
_cell.angle_alpha   90.00
_cell.angle_beta   90.00
_cell.angle_gamma   90.00
#
_symmetry.space_group_name_H-M   'P 1'
#
loop_
_entity.id
_entity.type
_entity.pdbx_description
1 polymer ?
#
loop_
_entity_poly.entity_id
_entity_poly.type
_entity_poly.pdbx_seq_one_letter_code
_entity_poly.pdbx_strand_id
1 'polypeptide(L)'
;KGKPVFGICNGFQILVESGLVPGVNDNKIGVSLADNKRIQNDYVVGTGYYNEWTYLKTSVSSQSTAFTKHLKKNELIHVPFAHAEGRFIIPKILLDELIKNEQTPFRYSDNKGYISNQFPINPNGSDYNLAAISNTSGNVLAMMPHPERTKNGDKIFSSIKSYIEEGIQPINKTLNYVPDKPIINKYEPEKNVVPWVIDLIITDNEAVSVQNAIDKLGIDLNISKQTLWELSISNNSSKVLEKIKLTGELFNSNKEYIGNFIKEKNVVTFLVQQKEDMHCKVKFDSIRERFDISELSKLKRGVLWNISSKNTNFDSEIDKLLETNILFNQLSHECFRIS
;
A
#
# COMPACT_ATOMS: atom_id res chain seq x y z
N LYS A 1 2.47 -25.62 7.07
CA LYS A 1 2.82 -26.92 6.45
C LYS A 1 4.22 -26.93 5.80
N GLY A 2 5.01 -25.86 5.99
CA GLY A 2 6.40 -25.75 5.53
C GLY A 2 6.64 -25.64 4.02
N LYS A 3 5.59 -25.63 3.20
CA LYS A 3 5.73 -25.48 1.75
C LYS A 3 6.17 -24.07 1.37
N PRO A 4 7.05 -23.90 0.34
CA PRO A 4 7.45 -22.59 -0.12
C PRO A 4 6.28 -21.90 -0.86
N VAL A 5 6.14 -20.59 -0.61
CA VAL A 5 5.19 -19.71 -1.30
C VAL A 5 5.96 -18.50 -1.83
N PHE A 6 5.81 -18.20 -3.11
CA PHE A 6 6.49 -17.08 -3.76
C PHE A 6 5.45 -16.14 -4.38
N GLY A 7 5.32 -14.95 -3.81
CA GLY A 7 4.48 -13.87 -4.35
C GLY A 7 5.33 -12.86 -5.11
N ILE A 8 5.04 -12.70 -6.41
CA ILE A 8 5.74 -11.76 -7.30
C ILE A 8 4.77 -10.68 -7.73
N CYS A 9 5.19 -9.41 -7.75
CA CYS A 9 4.41 -8.25 -8.17
C CYS A 9 3.06 -8.17 -7.42
N ASN A 10 1.91 -8.40 -8.07
CA ASN A 10 0.62 -8.45 -7.37
C ASN A 10 0.58 -9.54 -6.28
N GLY A 11 1.23 -10.68 -6.49
CA GLY A 11 1.39 -11.71 -5.45
C GLY A 11 2.15 -11.23 -4.23
N PHE A 12 3.14 -10.36 -4.43
CA PHE A 12 3.85 -9.68 -3.35
C PHE A 12 2.88 -8.79 -2.54
N GLN A 13 2.06 -7.97 -3.21
CA GLN A 13 1.08 -7.10 -2.55
C GLN A 13 0.12 -7.92 -1.68
N ILE A 14 -0.40 -9.03 -2.22
CA ILE A 14 -1.30 -9.94 -1.48
C ILE A 14 -0.62 -10.50 -0.22
N LEU A 15 0.62 -10.96 -0.31
CA LEU A 15 1.33 -11.54 0.84
C LEU A 15 1.63 -10.52 1.94
N VAL A 16 1.93 -9.28 1.56
CA VAL A 16 2.18 -8.18 2.51
C VAL A 16 0.89 -7.74 3.18
N GLU A 17 -0.16 -7.44 2.42
CA GLU A 17 -1.43 -6.93 2.95
C GLU A 17 -2.26 -8.01 3.69
N SER A 18 -1.93 -9.30 3.49
CA SER A 18 -2.50 -10.39 4.31
C SER A 18 -1.75 -10.64 5.63
N GLY A 19 -0.63 -9.94 5.88
CA GLY A 19 0.22 -10.15 7.05
C GLY A 19 1.04 -11.45 7.03
N LEU A 20 0.92 -12.29 5.99
CA LEU A 20 1.74 -13.50 5.84
C LEU A 20 3.22 -13.18 5.74
N VAL A 21 3.55 -12.00 5.27
CA VAL A 21 4.88 -11.41 5.25
C VAL A 21 4.80 -10.03 5.91
N PRO A 22 5.66 -9.71 6.88
CA PRO A 22 6.83 -10.45 7.39
C PRO A 22 6.51 -11.56 8.38
N GLY A 23 5.24 -11.84 8.69
CA GLY A 23 4.83 -12.86 9.64
C GLY A 23 4.95 -12.37 11.08
N VAL A 24 4.48 -11.16 11.36
CA VAL A 24 4.24 -10.67 12.74
C VAL A 24 3.20 -11.56 13.40
N ASN A 25 3.29 -11.73 14.71
CA ASN A 25 2.40 -12.60 15.48
C ASN A 25 0.94 -12.44 15.06
N ASP A 26 0.24 -13.56 14.88
CA ASP A 26 -1.15 -13.65 14.42
C ASP A 26 -1.39 -13.08 13.00
N ASN A 27 -0.34 -13.03 12.17
CA ASN A 27 -0.36 -12.41 10.83
C ASN A 27 -0.85 -10.95 10.83
N LYS A 28 -0.56 -10.22 11.90
CA LYS A 28 -0.85 -8.78 11.95
C LYS A 28 -0.04 -8.03 10.90
N ILE A 29 -0.62 -6.99 10.35
CA ILE A 29 0.03 -6.14 9.37
C ILE A 29 1.15 -5.33 10.05
N GLY A 30 2.38 -5.53 9.60
CA GLY A 30 3.56 -4.80 10.10
C GLY A 30 4.22 -3.93 9.05
N VAL A 31 3.82 -4.06 7.79
CA VAL A 31 4.41 -3.37 6.64
C VAL A 31 3.29 -2.81 5.78
N SER A 32 3.54 -1.71 5.11
CA SER A 32 2.63 -1.15 4.11
C SER A 32 3.33 -0.99 2.77
N LEU A 33 2.50 -0.95 1.72
CA LEU A 33 2.91 -0.61 0.38
C LEU A 33 2.32 0.75 0.01
N ALA A 34 3.07 1.50 -0.80
CA ALA A 34 2.64 2.80 -1.29
C ALA A 34 3.08 3.00 -2.74
N ASP A 35 2.56 4.07 -3.34
CA ASP A 35 2.95 4.51 -4.68
C ASP A 35 4.47 4.67 -4.80
N ASN A 36 5.01 4.26 -5.94
CA ASN A 36 6.41 4.48 -6.27
C ASN A 36 6.78 5.95 -6.21
N LYS A 37 7.95 6.23 -5.61
CA LYS A 37 8.48 7.58 -5.44
C LYS A 37 9.96 7.58 -5.80
N ARG A 38 10.28 8.11 -6.96
CA ARG A 38 11.67 8.25 -7.41
C ARG A 38 12.26 9.50 -6.79
N ILE A 39 13.29 9.34 -5.97
CA ILE A 39 13.90 10.43 -5.22
C ILE A 39 15.33 10.65 -5.71
N GLN A 40 15.67 11.88 -6.08
CA GLN A 40 17.01 12.29 -6.46
C GLN A 40 17.33 13.65 -5.84
N ASN A 41 18.43 13.74 -5.08
CA ASN A 41 18.83 14.94 -4.36
C ASN A 41 17.69 15.55 -3.51
N ASP A 42 16.97 14.69 -2.78
CA ASP A 42 15.80 15.01 -1.94
C ASP A 42 14.57 15.54 -2.70
N TYR A 43 14.61 15.56 -4.03
CA TYR A 43 13.47 15.91 -4.88
C TYR A 43 12.78 14.66 -5.43
N VAL A 44 11.46 14.70 -5.51
CA VAL A 44 10.67 13.68 -6.18
C VAL A 44 10.71 13.96 -7.68
N VAL A 45 11.46 13.14 -8.41
CA VAL A 45 11.63 13.26 -9.88
C VAL A 45 10.62 12.45 -10.67
N GLY A 46 9.80 11.64 -10.00
CA GLY A 46 8.71 10.90 -10.62
C GLY A 46 7.99 9.99 -9.64
N THR A 47 6.75 9.64 -9.98
CA THR A 47 5.84 8.81 -9.18
C THR A 47 5.10 7.81 -10.07
N GLY A 48 4.38 6.86 -9.45
CA GLY A 48 3.52 5.92 -10.14
C GLY A 48 4.28 4.87 -10.95
N TYR A 49 3.67 4.44 -12.07
CA TYR A 49 4.18 3.33 -12.86
C TYR A 49 5.61 3.58 -13.38
N TYR A 50 6.48 2.60 -13.16
CA TYR A 50 7.83 2.59 -13.70
C TYR A 50 8.23 1.16 -14.08
N ASN A 51 8.84 1.02 -15.25
CA ASN A 51 9.30 -0.24 -15.82
C ASN A 51 10.74 -0.10 -16.26
N GLU A 52 11.61 -0.92 -15.70
CA GLU A 52 13.05 -0.89 -15.97
C GLU A 52 13.73 -2.21 -15.52
N TRP A 53 14.98 -2.37 -15.88
CA TRP A 53 15.85 -3.40 -15.34
C TRP A 53 16.60 -2.87 -14.12
N THR A 54 16.75 -3.71 -13.10
CA THR A 54 17.43 -3.33 -11.85
C THR A 54 18.35 -4.45 -11.37
N TYR A 55 19.37 -4.08 -10.63
CA TYR A 55 20.21 -5.05 -9.92
C TYR A 55 19.69 -5.24 -8.50
N LEU A 56 19.64 -6.50 -8.09
CA LEU A 56 19.30 -6.91 -6.74
C LEU A 56 20.51 -7.54 -6.08
N LYS A 57 20.88 -7.03 -4.92
CA LYS A 57 21.93 -7.58 -4.08
C LYS A 57 21.33 -8.54 -3.07
N THR A 58 21.83 -9.77 -3.02
CA THR A 58 21.49 -10.74 -1.97
C THR A 58 22.08 -10.27 -0.65
N SER A 59 21.23 -9.94 0.34
CA SER A 59 21.68 -9.32 1.61
C SER A 59 21.69 -10.27 2.80
N VAL A 60 21.27 -11.52 2.61
CA VAL A 60 21.19 -12.55 3.65
C VAL A 60 22.10 -13.74 3.32
N SER A 61 22.30 -14.64 4.28
CA SER A 61 23.01 -15.90 4.03
C SER A 61 22.20 -16.85 3.15
N SER A 62 22.87 -17.79 2.47
CA SER A 62 22.22 -18.77 1.60
C SER A 62 21.23 -19.67 2.33
N GLN A 63 21.38 -19.86 3.64
CA GLN A 63 20.52 -20.73 4.46
C GLN A 63 19.31 -20.01 5.06
N SER A 64 19.19 -18.70 4.85
CA SER A 64 18.16 -17.89 5.54
C SER A 64 16.75 -18.14 5.04
N THR A 65 16.61 -18.44 3.76
CA THR A 65 15.29 -18.65 3.12
C THR A 65 15.31 -19.78 2.11
N ALA A 66 14.14 -20.33 1.80
CA ALA A 66 13.95 -21.33 0.73
C ALA A 66 14.34 -20.79 -0.67
N PHE A 67 14.55 -19.49 -0.81
CA PHE A 67 14.76 -18.79 -2.09
C PHE A 67 16.21 -18.37 -2.33
N THR A 68 17.08 -18.51 -1.32
CA THR A 68 18.46 -18.00 -1.38
C THR A 68 19.53 -19.08 -1.36
N LYS A 69 19.15 -20.36 -1.29
CA LYS A 69 20.06 -21.50 -1.11
C LYS A 69 21.19 -21.57 -2.14
N HIS A 70 20.92 -21.24 -3.39
CA HIS A 70 21.90 -21.24 -4.47
C HIS A 70 22.51 -19.84 -4.75
N LEU A 71 22.29 -18.89 -3.83
CA LEU A 71 22.79 -17.52 -3.92
C LEU A 71 23.81 -17.27 -2.80
N LYS A 72 24.92 -16.65 -3.13
CA LYS A 72 25.90 -16.19 -2.14
C LYS A 72 25.49 -14.82 -1.60
N LYS A 73 25.81 -14.55 -0.35
CA LYS A 73 25.66 -13.18 0.21
C LYS A 73 26.46 -12.19 -0.67
N ASN A 74 25.84 -11.06 -0.97
CA ASN A 74 26.34 -10.02 -1.90
C ASN A 74 26.33 -10.42 -3.39
N GLU A 75 25.82 -11.58 -3.77
CA GLU A 75 25.63 -11.91 -5.19
C GLU A 75 24.57 -10.98 -5.80
N LEU A 76 24.82 -10.57 -7.06
CA LEU A 76 23.94 -9.69 -7.80
C LEU A 76 23.10 -10.48 -8.80
N ILE A 77 21.82 -10.14 -8.87
CA ILE A 77 20.90 -10.62 -9.92
C ILE A 77 20.35 -9.42 -10.67
N HIS A 78 20.30 -9.50 -12.00
CA HIS A 78 19.75 -8.45 -12.86
C HIS A 78 18.40 -8.88 -13.40
N VAL A 79 17.33 -8.21 -12.99
CA VAL A 79 15.94 -8.59 -13.24
C VAL A 79 15.09 -7.38 -13.63
N PRO A 80 14.01 -7.55 -14.41
CA PRO A 80 13.08 -6.49 -14.70
C PRO A 80 12.11 -6.26 -13.54
N PHE A 81 11.59 -5.05 -13.45
CA PHE A 81 10.44 -4.72 -12.61
C PHE A 81 9.48 -3.79 -13.37
N ALA A 82 8.19 -3.88 -13.05
CA ALA A 82 7.14 -3.09 -13.72
C ALA A 82 5.93 -2.94 -12.78
N HIS A 83 5.86 -1.84 -12.05
CA HIS A 83 4.78 -1.59 -11.09
C HIS A 83 4.59 -0.10 -10.79
N ALA A 84 3.41 0.25 -10.29
CA ALA A 84 3.08 1.60 -9.83
C ALA A 84 3.15 1.72 -8.30
N GLU A 85 2.82 0.63 -7.59
CA GLU A 85 2.71 0.55 -6.14
C GLU A 85 3.51 -0.67 -5.65
N GLY A 86 4.64 -0.42 -5.05
CA GLY A 86 5.56 -1.46 -4.57
C GLY A 86 6.62 -0.91 -3.64
N ARG A 87 6.42 0.33 -3.18
CA ARG A 87 7.30 1.00 -2.24
C ARG A 87 7.01 0.52 -0.82
N PHE A 88 7.99 -0.13 -0.19
CA PHE A 88 7.90 -0.53 1.20
C PHE A 88 7.92 0.66 2.15
N ILE A 89 7.00 0.66 3.11
CA ILE A 89 6.99 1.51 4.29
C ILE A 89 7.04 0.58 5.51
N ILE A 90 8.12 0.68 6.29
CA ILE A 90 8.38 -0.25 7.40
C ILE A 90 8.77 0.54 8.66
N PRO A 91 8.10 0.35 9.80
CA PRO A 91 8.53 0.92 11.07
C PRO A 91 9.97 0.54 11.39
N LYS A 92 10.77 1.52 11.84
CA LYS A 92 12.21 1.34 12.09
C LYS A 92 12.49 0.17 13.02
N ILE A 93 11.70 0.01 14.08
CA ILE A 93 11.86 -1.08 15.08
C ILE A 93 11.68 -2.44 14.39
N LEU A 94 10.63 -2.58 13.56
CA LEU A 94 10.39 -3.81 12.81
C LEU A 94 11.51 -4.07 11.79
N LEU A 95 11.94 -3.04 11.06
CA LEU A 95 13.01 -3.17 10.06
C LEU A 95 14.30 -3.69 10.69
N ASP A 96 14.67 -3.20 11.86
CA ASP A 96 15.87 -3.64 12.57
C ASP A 96 15.77 -5.12 12.98
N GLU A 97 14.59 -5.60 13.41
CA GLU A 97 14.35 -7.02 13.67
C GLU A 97 14.40 -7.86 12.39
N LEU A 98 13.82 -7.38 11.28
CA LEU A 98 13.85 -8.08 10.00
C LEU A 98 15.27 -8.24 9.46
N ILE A 99 16.12 -7.22 9.61
CA ILE A 99 17.53 -7.28 9.24
C ILE A 99 18.26 -8.30 10.10
N LYS A 100 18.08 -8.26 11.42
CA LYS A 100 18.67 -9.21 12.38
C LYS A 100 18.24 -10.65 12.08
N ASN A 101 16.99 -10.85 11.71
CA ASN A 101 16.42 -12.14 11.36
C ASN A 101 16.74 -12.60 9.94
N GLU A 102 17.51 -11.83 9.17
CA GLU A 102 17.79 -12.12 7.75
C GLU A 102 16.50 -12.35 6.94
N GLN A 103 15.43 -11.53 7.19
CA GLN A 103 14.17 -11.58 6.47
C GLN A 103 14.12 -10.59 5.31
N THR A 104 15.23 -9.92 4.99
CA THR A 104 15.39 -8.92 3.92
C THR A 104 16.29 -9.45 2.80
N PRO A 105 15.91 -10.51 2.06
CA PRO A 105 16.83 -11.26 1.21
C PRO A 105 17.38 -10.48 0.02
N PHE A 106 16.59 -9.54 -0.55
CA PHE A 106 17.01 -8.80 -1.75
C PHE A 106 16.81 -7.30 -1.57
N ARG A 107 17.84 -6.54 -1.97
CA ARG A 107 17.84 -5.08 -1.94
C ARG A 107 18.21 -4.52 -3.30
N TYR A 108 17.60 -3.42 -3.71
CA TYR A 108 17.98 -2.68 -4.90
C TYR A 108 19.41 -2.16 -4.79
N SER A 109 20.18 -2.28 -5.85
CA SER A 109 21.58 -1.83 -5.94
C SER A 109 21.94 -1.41 -7.36
N ASP A 110 23.12 -0.83 -7.53
CA ASP A 110 23.73 -0.68 -8.85
C ASP A 110 24.39 -1.99 -9.33
N ASN A 111 25.00 -1.94 -10.50
CA ASN A 111 25.72 -3.07 -11.13
C ASN A 111 27.02 -3.48 -10.41
N LYS A 112 27.43 -2.75 -9.39
CA LYS A 112 28.59 -3.05 -8.52
C LYS A 112 28.15 -3.48 -7.12
N GLY A 113 26.83 -3.52 -6.85
CA GLY A 113 26.26 -3.84 -5.54
C GLY A 113 26.31 -2.69 -4.54
N TYR A 114 26.53 -1.47 -4.99
CA TYR A 114 26.38 -0.28 -4.17
C TYR A 114 24.90 0.03 -3.94
N ILE A 115 24.54 0.40 -2.71
CA ILE A 115 23.19 0.69 -2.28
C ILE A 115 23.09 2.18 -1.95
N SER A 116 22.11 2.85 -2.52
CA SER A 116 21.81 4.26 -2.29
C SER A 116 20.31 4.48 -2.31
N ASN A 117 19.82 5.39 -1.47
CA ASN A 117 18.40 5.78 -1.47
C ASN A 117 18.02 6.65 -2.68
N GLN A 118 19.00 7.02 -3.51
CA GLN A 118 18.80 7.88 -4.68
C GLN A 118 18.36 7.07 -5.90
N PHE A 119 17.47 7.64 -6.68
CA PHE A 119 17.18 7.17 -8.03
C PHE A 119 18.42 7.33 -8.94
N PRO A 120 18.75 6.38 -9.84
CA PRO A 120 17.98 5.18 -10.20
C PRO A 120 18.27 3.93 -9.35
N ILE A 121 19.20 3.98 -8.37
CA ILE A 121 19.62 2.82 -7.58
C ILE A 121 18.46 2.32 -6.71
N ASN A 122 17.71 3.23 -6.07
CA ASN A 122 16.41 2.93 -5.47
C ASN A 122 15.30 3.35 -6.43
N PRO A 123 14.74 2.43 -7.22
CA PRO A 123 13.85 2.80 -8.32
C PRO A 123 12.44 3.18 -7.88
N ASN A 124 12.03 2.85 -6.67
CA ASN A 124 10.68 3.05 -6.16
C ASN A 124 10.58 3.75 -4.80
N GLY A 125 11.72 4.07 -4.18
CA GLY A 125 11.77 4.77 -2.89
C GLY A 125 11.49 3.88 -1.67
N SER A 126 11.62 2.55 -1.81
CA SER A 126 11.43 1.62 -0.69
C SER A 126 12.41 1.87 0.44
N ASP A 127 11.92 1.76 1.67
CA ASP A 127 12.75 1.77 2.86
C ASP A 127 13.84 0.69 2.77
N TYR A 128 15.06 1.02 3.20
CA TYR A 128 16.21 0.13 3.17
C TYR A 128 16.56 -0.40 1.77
N ASN A 129 16.08 0.22 0.67
CA ASN A 129 16.17 -0.29 -0.70
C ASN A 129 15.58 -1.70 -0.86
N LEU A 130 14.59 -2.05 -0.07
CA LEU A 130 14.06 -3.39 -0.01
C LEU A 130 13.31 -3.72 -1.30
N ALA A 131 13.67 -4.84 -1.91
CA ALA A 131 13.04 -5.38 -3.12
C ALA A 131 12.23 -6.64 -2.83
N ALA A 132 12.54 -7.32 -1.72
CA ALA A 132 11.85 -8.51 -1.27
C ALA A 132 11.96 -8.70 0.24
N ILE A 133 10.96 -9.33 0.83
CA ILE A 133 10.86 -9.64 2.25
C ILE A 133 10.32 -11.06 2.44
N SER A 134 10.83 -11.80 3.44
CA SER A 134 10.35 -13.13 3.79
C SER A 134 9.59 -13.16 5.12
N ASN A 135 8.83 -14.22 5.33
CA ASN A 135 8.26 -14.52 6.64
C ASN A 135 9.34 -15.02 7.62
N THR A 136 8.97 -15.18 8.88
CA THR A 136 9.85 -15.66 9.96
C THR A 136 10.47 -17.04 9.71
N SER A 137 9.75 -17.91 9.00
CA SER A 137 10.21 -19.26 8.64
C SER A 137 11.07 -19.31 7.37
N GLY A 138 11.20 -18.21 6.63
CA GLY A 138 11.96 -18.15 5.39
C GLY A 138 11.38 -18.94 4.21
N ASN A 139 10.17 -19.48 4.33
CA ASN A 139 9.52 -20.28 3.30
C ASN A 139 8.42 -19.53 2.53
N VAL A 140 8.10 -18.31 2.91
CA VAL A 140 7.24 -17.40 2.16
C VAL A 140 8.05 -16.18 1.77
N LEU A 141 8.10 -15.86 0.48
CA LEU A 141 8.80 -14.68 -0.06
C LEU A 141 7.83 -13.81 -0.83
N ALA A 142 7.82 -12.54 -0.50
CA ALA A 142 7.18 -11.47 -1.25
C ALA A 142 8.26 -10.64 -1.97
N MET A 143 8.17 -10.52 -3.30
CA MET A 143 9.17 -9.86 -4.14
C MET A 143 8.49 -9.03 -5.22
N MET A 144 8.90 -7.77 -5.37
CA MET A 144 8.30 -6.88 -6.36
C MET A 144 8.90 -7.06 -7.77
N PRO A 145 10.22 -7.16 -7.97
CA PRO A 145 10.82 -7.50 -9.26
C PRO A 145 10.45 -8.89 -9.77
N HIS A 146 10.64 -9.11 -11.07
CA HIS A 146 10.21 -10.29 -11.81
C HIS A 146 11.38 -11.23 -12.18
N PRO A 147 11.88 -12.08 -11.26
CA PRO A 147 12.94 -13.03 -11.58
C PRO A 147 12.49 -14.12 -12.56
N GLU A 148 11.18 -14.39 -12.68
CA GLU A 148 10.61 -15.38 -13.60
C GLU A 148 10.71 -14.97 -15.07
N ARG A 149 11.01 -13.70 -15.35
CA ARG A 149 11.11 -13.16 -16.72
C ARG A 149 12.52 -13.21 -17.29
N THR A 150 13.47 -13.78 -16.57
CA THR A 150 14.89 -13.82 -17.00
C THR A 150 15.63 -15.01 -16.42
N LYS A 151 16.60 -15.54 -17.20
CA LYS A 151 17.51 -16.59 -16.72
C LYS A 151 18.36 -16.18 -15.51
N ASN A 152 18.54 -14.88 -15.31
CA ASN A 152 19.27 -14.38 -14.13
C ASN A 152 18.57 -14.72 -12.81
N GLY A 153 17.24 -14.98 -12.84
CA GLY A 153 16.47 -15.41 -11.70
C GLY A 153 16.49 -16.92 -11.41
N ASP A 154 17.06 -17.75 -12.28
CA ASP A 154 17.01 -19.22 -12.20
C ASP A 154 17.53 -19.77 -10.86
N LYS A 155 18.51 -19.13 -10.23
CA LYS A 155 19.03 -19.54 -8.93
C LYS A 155 18.01 -19.47 -7.80
N ILE A 156 17.04 -18.56 -7.89
CA ILE A 156 15.92 -18.46 -6.92
C ILE A 156 15.04 -19.70 -7.07
N PHE A 157 14.66 -20.05 -8.30
CA PHE A 157 13.82 -21.24 -8.57
C PHE A 157 14.54 -22.55 -8.27
N SER A 158 15.85 -22.64 -8.57
CA SER A 158 16.69 -23.77 -8.17
C SER A 158 16.78 -23.91 -6.65
N SER A 159 16.79 -22.80 -5.91
CA SER A 159 16.76 -22.81 -4.44
C SER A 159 15.44 -23.39 -3.92
N ILE A 160 14.31 -22.98 -4.50
CA ILE A 160 12.98 -23.53 -4.16
C ILE A 160 12.94 -25.04 -4.43
N LYS A 161 13.43 -25.47 -5.59
CA LYS A 161 13.49 -26.89 -5.96
C LYS A 161 14.27 -27.69 -4.92
N SER A 162 15.49 -27.28 -4.61
CA SER A 162 16.32 -27.94 -3.60
C SER A 162 15.69 -27.94 -2.21
N TYR A 163 15.01 -26.85 -1.82
CA TYR A 163 14.29 -26.79 -0.55
C TYR A 163 13.20 -27.87 -0.46
N ILE A 164 12.45 -28.07 -1.56
CA ILE A 164 11.38 -29.09 -1.62
C ILE A 164 11.97 -30.50 -1.62
N GLU A 165 12.98 -30.75 -2.45
CA GLU A 165 13.60 -32.09 -2.62
C GLU A 165 14.31 -32.56 -1.35
N GLU A 166 14.93 -31.69 -0.60
CA GLU A 166 15.63 -32.00 0.64
C GLU A 166 14.69 -32.10 1.86
N GLY A 167 13.41 -31.73 1.69
CA GLY A 167 12.43 -31.80 2.78
C GLY A 167 12.78 -30.93 3.99
N ILE A 168 13.44 -29.78 3.75
CA ILE A 168 13.91 -28.87 4.81
C ILE A 168 12.73 -28.38 5.64
N GLN A 169 12.85 -28.50 6.94
CA GLN A 169 11.88 -27.92 7.86
C GLN A 169 12.21 -26.45 8.12
N PRO A 170 11.20 -25.56 8.06
CA PRO A 170 11.42 -24.14 8.35
C PRO A 170 11.92 -23.93 9.79
N ILE A 171 12.91 -23.07 9.95
CA ILE A 171 13.35 -22.60 11.27
C ILE A 171 12.58 -21.32 11.56
N ASN A 172 11.62 -21.39 12.48
CA ASN A 172 10.86 -20.21 12.88
C ASN A 172 11.75 -19.27 13.70
N LYS A 173 11.92 -18.07 13.18
CA LYS A 173 12.49 -16.93 13.89
C LYS A 173 11.35 -16.16 14.58
N THR A 174 11.64 -15.48 15.67
CA THR A 174 10.65 -14.68 16.40
C THR A 174 10.72 -13.23 15.99
N LEU A 175 9.57 -12.60 15.79
CA LEU A 175 9.42 -11.14 15.71
C LEU A 175 8.73 -10.68 16.99
N ASN A 176 9.38 -9.78 17.74
CA ASN A 176 8.84 -9.22 18.98
C ASN A 176 8.04 -7.94 18.72
N TYR A 177 8.06 -7.44 17.49
CA TYR A 177 7.30 -6.27 17.10
C TYR A 177 5.80 -6.51 17.26
N VAL A 178 5.13 -5.56 17.92
CA VAL A 178 3.69 -5.51 18.06
C VAL A 178 3.20 -4.25 17.34
N PRO A 179 2.39 -4.38 16.28
CA PRO A 179 1.81 -3.23 15.62
C PRO A 179 0.94 -2.42 16.58
N ASP A 180 1.01 -1.10 16.48
CA ASP A 180 0.11 -0.22 17.20
C ASP A 180 -1.34 -0.46 16.76
N LYS A 181 -2.29 -0.21 17.67
CA LYS A 181 -3.71 -0.22 17.30
C LYS A 181 -4.00 0.93 16.34
N PRO A 182 -4.96 0.76 15.41
CA PRO A 182 -5.37 1.85 14.52
C PRO A 182 -5.78 3.10 15.30
N ILE A 183 -5.22 4.25 14.92
CA ILE A 183 -5.56 5.54 15.51
C ILE A 183 -6.67 6.16 14.67
N ILE A 184 -7.83 6.40 15.30
CA ILE A 184 -8.98 7.04 14.67
C ILE A 184 -9.10 8.46 15.25
N ASN A 185 -8.82 9.44 14.42
CA ASN A 185 -8.94 10.84 14.79
C ASN A 185 -10.36 11.35 14.53
N LYS A 186 -10.77 12.43 15.21
CA LYS A 186 -11.98 13.15 14.86
C LYS A 186 -11.72 13.97 13.61
N TYR A 187 -12.64 13.89 12.63
CA TYR A 187 -12.54 14.73 11.45
C TYR A 187 -12.92 16.18 11.78
N GLU A 188 -12.01 17.09 11.46
CA GLU A 188 -12.23 18.53 11.57
C GLU A 188 -11.90 19.17 10.22
N PRO A 189 -12.91 19.61 9.45
CA PRO A 189 -12.68 20.22 8.16
C PRO A 189 -11.87 21.52 8.29
N GLU A 190 -10.90 21.71 7.42
CA GLU A 190 -10.14 22.96 7.36
C GLU A 190 -11.07 24.11 6.97
N LYS A 191 -10.78 25.32 7.44
CA LYS A 191 -11.56 26.52 7.08
C LYS A 191 -11.43 26.79 5.58
N ASN A 192 -12.53 27.21 4.95
CA ASN A 192 -12.60 27.53 3.51
C ASN A 192 -12.38 26.34 2.56
N VAL A 193 -12.65 25.13 3.01
CA VAL A 193 -12.65 23.92 2.16
C VAL A 193 -14.05 23.69 1.61
N VAL A 194 -14.12 23.40 0.31
CA VAL A 194 -15.35 22.94 -0.35
C VAL A 194 -15.24 21.44 -0.53
N PRO A 195 -16.06 20.63 0.17
CA PRO A 195 -16.07 19.20 -0.01
C PRO A 195 -16.91 18.81 -1.24
N TRP A 196 -16.35 17.97 -2.10
CA TRP A 196 -17.08 17.24 -3.13
C TRP A 196 -17.12 15.77 -2.76
N VAL A 197 -18.30 15.29 -2.43
CA VAL A 197 -18.56 13.88 -2.20
C VAL A 197 -18.96 13.27 -3.53
N ILE A 198 -18.22 12.30 -4.01
CA ILE A 198 -18.45 11.67 -5.30
C ILE A 198 -19.07 10.30 -5.09
N ASP A 199 -20.22 10.11 -5.69
CA ASP A 199 -20.95 8.85 -5.75
C ASP A 199 -20.81 8.19 -7.11
N LEU A 200 -20.89 6.85 -7.12
CA LEU A 200 -20.96 6.05 -8.35
C LEU A 200 -22.41 5.83 -8.78
N ILE A 201 -22.68 5.97 -10.07
CA ILE A 201 -23.95 5.57 -10.71
C ILE A 201 -24.00 4.04 -10.88
N ILE A 202 -22.84 3.42 -11.04
CA ILE A 202 -22.65 1.98 -11.22
C ILE A 202 -22.29 1.30 -9.90
N THR A 203 -22.35 -0.03 -9.86
CA THR A 203 -21.92 -0.80 -8.70
C THR A 203 -20.45 -0.53 -8.35
N ASP A 204 -20.18 -0.21 -7.08
CA ASP A 204 -18.81 -0.10 -6.57
C ASP A 204 -18.25 -1.49 -6.24
N ASN A 205 -17.42 -2.02 -7.15
CA ASN A 205 -16.82 -3.34 -6.99
C ASN A 205 -15.86 -3.43 -5.79
N GLU A 206 -15.25 -2.32 -5.39
CA GLU A 206 -14.39 -2.28 -4.21
C GLU A 206 -15.23 -2.42 -2.94
N ALA A 207 -16.31 -1.67 -2.82
CA ALA A 207 -17.25 -1.80 -1.69
C ALA A 207 -17.85 -3.22 -1.62
N VAL A 208 -18.23 -3.81 -2.76
CA VAL A 208 -18.71 -5.21 -2.82
C VAL A 208 -17.63 -6.19 -2.37
N SER A 209 -16.38 -5.98 -2.76
CA SER A 209 -15.27 -6.86 -2.35
C SER A 209 -15.01 -6.78 -0.85
N VAL A 210 -15.04 -5.57 -0.27
CA VAL A 210 -14.92 -5.35 1.17
C VAL A 210 -16.10 -5.98 1.91
N GLN A 211 -17.35 -5.78 1.43
CA GLN A 211 -18.54 -6.42 2.01
C GLN A 211 -18.39 -7.94 2.05
N ASN A 212 -18.02 -8.56 0.94
CA ASN A 212 -17.83 -10.01 0.87
C ASN A 212 -16.72 -10.52 1.82
N ALA A 213 -15.70 -9.70 2.08
CA ALA A 213 -14.61 -10.06 2.99
C ALA A 213 -15.08 -10.02 4.45
N ILE A 214 -15.79 -8.99 4.86
CA ILE A 214 -16.31 -8.87 6.24
C ILE A 214 -17.39 -9.89 6.53
N ASP A 215 -18.25 -10.22 5.55
CA ASP A 215 -19.26 -11.28 5.68
C ASP A 215 -18.59 -12.65 5.99
N LYS A 216 -17.49 -12.96 5.29
CA LYS A 216 -16.70 -14.19 5.54
C LYS A 216 -16.05 -14.20 6.93
N LEU A 217 -15.77 -13.05 7.50
CA LEU A 217 -15.23 -12.92 8.86
C LEU A 217 -16.33 -12.94 9.93
N GLY A 218 -17.61 -13.01 9.53
CA GLY A 218 -18.75 -13.00 10.43
C GLY A 218 -19.00 -11.65 11.09
N ILE A 219 -18.58 -10.55 10.45
CA ILE A 219 -18.81 -9.17 10.88
C ILE A 219 -20.15 -8.71 10.28
N ASP A 220 -21.13 -8.43 11.13
CA ASP A 220 -22.51 -8.08 10.72
C ASP A 220 -22.66 -6.57 10.54
N LEU A 221 -22.05 -6.05 9.46
CA LEU A 221 -22.09 -4.65 9.06
C LEU A 221 -22.41 -4.53 7.57
N ASN A 222 -23.09 -3.43 7.19
CA ASN A 222 -23.24 -3.04 5.80
C ASN A 222 -22.31 -1.88 5.48
N ILE A 223 -21.60 -1.99 4.36
CA ILE A 223 -20.59 -1.02 3.94
C ILE A 223 -20.96 -0.43 2.59
N SER A 224 -20.87 0.89 2.49
CA SER A 224 -20.84 1.62 1.22
C SER A 224 -19.67 2.57 1.17
N LYS A 225 -19.30 2.97 -0.04
CA LYS A 225 -18.12 3.81 -0.28
C LYS A 225 -18.46 5.01 -1.13
N GLN A 226 -17.86 6.16 -0.79
CA GLN A 226 -17.85 7.39 -1.59
C GLN A 226 -16.43 7.92 -1.68
N THR A 227 -16.13 8.78 -2.64
CA THR A 227 -14.84 9.49 -2.70
C THR A 227 -15.06 10.93 -2.24
N LEU A 228 -14.20 11.41 -1.35
CA LEU A 228 -14.18 12.81 -0.92
C LEU A 228 -13.03 13.55 -1.60
N TRP A 229 -13.34 14.67 -2.23
CA TRP A 229 -12.36 15.68 -2.61
C TRP A 229 -12.56 16.91 -1.75
N GLU A 230 -11.49 17.42 -1.16
CA GLU A 230 -11.48 18.65 -0.36
C GLU A 230 -10.71 19.72 -1.14
N LEU A 231 -11.44 20.72 -1.63
CA LEU A 231 -10.93 21.79 -2.45
C LEU A 231 -10.74 23.07 -1.63
N SER A 232 -9.50 23.52 -1.45
CA SER A 232 -9.23 24.86 -0.88
C SER A 232 -9.05 25.86 -2.02
N ILE A 233 -9.94 26.85 -2.07
CA ILE A 233 -9.98 27.86 -3.15
C ILE A 233 -9.79 29.25 -2.56
N SER A 234 -8.88 30.03 -3.10
CA SER A 234 -8.51 31.35 -2.60
C SER A 234 -9.68 32.38 -2.67
N ASN A 235 -10.51 32.26 -3.69
CA ASN A 235 -11.76 33.02 -3.81
C ASN A 235 -12.91 32.02 -4.01
N ASN A 236 -13.75 31.82 -3.03
CA ASN A 236 -14.81 30.81 -3.02
C ASN A 236 -15.91 31.11 -4.07
N SER A 237 -15.48 31.22 -5.32
CA SER A 237 -16.30 31.61 -6.45
C SER A 237 -16.91 30.39 -7.08
N SER A 238 -18.23 30.34 -7.19
CA SER A 238 -18.98 29.30 -7.93
C SER A 238 -18.43 29.11 -9.36
N LYS A 239 -17.89 30.15 -9.96
CA LYS A 239 -17.27 30.10 -11.31
C LYS A 239 -16.01 29.24 -11.33
N VAL A 240 -15.18 29.30 -10.30
CA VAL A 240 -13.95 28.47 -10.20
C VAL A 240 -14.33 27.00 -10.01
N LEU A 241 -15.30 26.71 -9.15
CA LEU A 241 -15.81 25.35 -8.97
C LEU A 241 -16.38 24.76 -10.25
N GLU A 242 -17.15 25.54 -11.02
CA GLU A 242 -17.64 25.07 -12.33
C GLU A 242 -16.51 24.83 -13.34
N LYS A 243 -15.47 25.69 -13.36
CA LYS A 243 -14.28 25.44 -14.19
C LYS A 243 -13.62 24.11 -13.80
N ILE A 244 -13.36 23.88 -12.51
CA ILE A 244 -12.76 22.62 -12.02
C ILE A 244 -13.64 21.43 -12.41
N LYS A 245 -14.96 21.54 -12.27
CA LYS A 245 -15.91 20.50 -12.66
C LYS A 245 -15.81 20.14 -14.14
N LEU A 246 -15.70 21.15 -15.00
CA LEU A 246 -15.60 20.98 -16.44
C LEU A 246 -14.27 20.33 -16.90
N THR A 247 -13.21 20.35 -16.07
CA THR A 247 -11.96 19.65 -16.40
C THR A 247 -12.11 18.14 -16.47
N GLY A 248 -13.09 17.57 -15.77
CA GLY A 248 -13.26 16.12 -15.63
C GLY A 248 -12.14 15.42 -14.84
N GLU A 249 -11.23 16.18 -14.19
CA GLU A 249 -10.08 15.60 -13.49
C GLU A 249 -10.46 14.89 -12.18
N LEU A 250 -11.46 15.40 -11.46
CA LEU A 250 -11.81 14.89 -10.13
C LEU A 250 -12.84 13.80 -10.15
N PHE A 251 -13.66 13.71 -11.20
CA PHE A 251 -14.63 12.64 -11.39
C PHE A 251 -15.05 12.48 -12.85
N ASN A 252 -15.53 11.31 -13.21
CA ASN A 252 -16.01 11.00 -14.56
C ASN A 252 -17.56 11.05 -14.59
N SER A 253 -18.13 12.11 -15.16
CA SER A 253 -19.57 12.33 -15.23
C SER A 253 -20.38 11.23 -15.93
N ASN A 254 -19.75 10.30 -16.64
CA ASN A 254 -20.45 9.15 -17.25
C ASN A 254 -20.78 8.05 -16.22
N LYS A 255 -20.06 7.99 -15.10
CA LYS A 255 -20.21 6.95 -14.06
C LYS A 255 -20.26 7.49 -12.65
N GLU A 256 -20.05 8.79 -12.46
CA GLU A 256 -19.89 9.44 -11.17
C GLU A 256 -20.66 10.75 -11.14
N TYR A 257 -21.11 11.16 -9.95
CA TYR A 257 -21.75 12.46 -9.74
C TYR A 257 -21.39 13.04 -8.37
N ILE A 258 -21.54 14.36 -8.23
CA ILE A 258 -21.35 15.03 -6.95
C ILE A 258 -22.62 14.81 -6.13
N GLY A 259 -22.51 14.04 -5.07
CA GLY A 259 -23.55 13.72 -4.11
C GLY A 259 -23.38 14.48 -2.79
N ASN A 260 -23.83 13.86 -1.70
CA ASN A 260 -23.79 14.43 -0.36
C ASN A 260 -23.23 13.42 0.65
N PHE A 261 -22.76 13.93 1.80
CA PHE A 261 -22.48 13.08 2.95
C PHE A 261 -23.75 12.34 3.40
N ILE A 262 -23.62 11.07 3.69
CA ILE A 262 -24.70 10.27 4.27
C ILE A 262 -24.88 10.70 5.74
N LYS A 263 -26.05 11.23 6.08
CA LYS A 263 -26.40 11.73 7.42
C LYS A 263 -27.57 10.94 7.99
N GLU A 264 -27.38 9.66 8.21
CA GLU A 264 -28.39 8.80 8.81
C GLU A 264 -27.99 8.45 10.25
N LYS A 265 -28.98 8.34 11.16
CA LYS A 265 -28.73 8.10 12.60
C LYS A 265 -27.98 6.78 12.89
N ASN A 266 -28.08 5.81 11.99
CA ASN A 266 -27.51 4.47 12.16
C ASN A 266 -26.30 4.25 11.23
N VAL A 267 -25.67 5.33 10.75
CA VAL A 267 -24.48 5.28 9.89
C VAL A 267 -23.32 5.96 10.59
N VAL A 268 -22.21 5.27 10.67
CA VAL A 268 -20.91 5.82 11.05
C VAL A 268 -20.05 5.95 9.80
N THR A 269 -19.46 7.12 9.59
CA THR A 269 -18.62 7.41 8.43
C THR A 269 -17.18 7.59 8.86
N PHE A 270 -16.29 6.79 8.26
CA PHE A 270 -14.83 6.96 8.37
C PHE A 270 -14.29 7.54 7.08
N LEU A 271 -13.47 8.57 7.21
CA LEU A 271 -12.66 9.13 6.14
C LEU A 271 -11.26 8.54 6.23
N VAL A 272 -10.84 7.85 5.18
CA VAL A 272 -9.49 7.29 5.02
C VAL A 272 -8.75 8.12 3.99
N GLN A 273 -7.60 8.68 4.37
CA GLN A 273 -6.75 9.48 3.50
C GLN A 273 -5.33 8.89 3.45
N GLN A 274 -4.73 8.84 2.28
CA GLN A 274 -3.32 8.47 2.15
C GLN A 274 -2.44 9.57 2.75
N LYS A 275 -1.43 9.21 3.54
CA LYS A 275 -0.43 10.18 4.07
C LYS A 275 0.36 10.86 2.96
N GLU A 276 0.60 10.14 1.87
CA GLU A 276 1.27 10.65 0.67
C GLU A 276 0.44 10.27 -0.56
N ASP A 277 -0.58 11.05 -0.92
CA ASP A 277 -1.44 10.81 -2.10
C ASP A 277 -0.82 11.41 -3.36
N MET A 278 -0.04 10.60 -4.09
CA MET A 278 0.58 11.02 -5.34
C MET A 278 -0.44 11.20 -6.47
N HIS A 279 -1.53 10.43 -6.45
CA HIS A 279 -2.62 10.60 -7.41
C HIS A 279 -3.31 11.96 -7.22
N CYS A 280 -3.59 12.34 -5.99
CA CYS A 280 -4.14 13.66 -5.67
C CYS A 280 -3.20 14.78 -6.13
N LYS A 281 -1.89 14.62 -5.91
CA LYS A 281 -0.89 15.59 -6.35
C LYS A 281 -0.89 15.78 -7.87
N VAL A 282 -0.91 14.70 -8.65
CA VAL A 282 -0.98 14.77 -10.12
C VAL A 282 -2.24 15.50 -10.60
N LYS A 283 -3.38 15.24 -9.96
CA LYS A 283 -4.64 15.94 -10.26
C LYS A 283 -4.57 17.43 -9.92
N PHE A 284 -3.98 17.75 -8.77
CA PHE A 284 -3.76 19.12 -8.34
C PHE A 284 -2.89 19.90 -9.35
N ASP A 285 -1.75 19.31 -9.74
CA ASP A 285 -0.83 19.92 -10.70
C ASP A 285 -1.50 20.06 -12.08
N SER A 286 -2.25 19.05 -12.55
CA SER A 286 -3.01 19.13 -13.81
C SER A 286 -4.03 20.28 -13.81
N ILE A 287 -4.83 20.43 -12.75
CA ILE A 287 -5.84 21.48 -12.66
C ILE A 287 -5.17 22.86 -12.70
N ARG A 288 -4.05 23.04 -12.01
CA ARG A 288 -3.36 24.32 -11.93
C ARG A 288 -2.57 24.68 -13.19
N GLU A 289 -1.83 23.71 -13.72
CA GLU A 289 -0.87 23.97 -14.80
C GLU A 289 -1.49 23.75 -16.19
N ARG A 290 -2.23 22.67 -16.38
CA ARG A 290 -2.83 22.33 -17.68
C ARG A 290 -4.12 23.13 -17.96
N PHE A 291 -4.93 23.36 -16.91
CA PHE A 291 -6.20 24.08 -17.03
C PHE A 291 -6.14 25.53 -16.55
N ASP A 292 -4.96 26.01 -16.14
CA ASP A 292 -4.71 27.38 -15.69
C ASP A 292 -5.68 27.86 -14.59
N ILE A 293 -5.96 26.98 -13.61
CA ILE A 293 -6.82 27.30 -12.47
C ILE A 293 -5.95 27.49 -11.21
N SER A 294 -5.31 28.64 -11.12
CA SER A 294 -4.38 28.99 -10.04
C SER A 294 -5.07 29.25 -8.70
N GLU A 295 -6.38 29.48 -8.69
CA GLU A 295 -7.21 29.70 -7.51
C GLU A 295 -7.32 28.47 -6.62
N LEU A 296 -7.11 27.24 -7.13
CA LEU A 296 -7.01 26.02 -6.34
C LEU A 296 -5.68 26.04 -5.58
N SER A 297 -5.72 26.30 -4.27
CA SER A 297 -4.52 26.40 -3.42
C SER A 297 -4.12 25.09 -2.78
N LYS A 298 -5.09 24.18 -2.53
CA LYS A 298 -4.86 22.85 -1.95
C LYS A 298 -5.94 21.89 -2.43
N LEU A 299 -5.55 20.65 -2.61
CA LEU A 299 -6.45 19.54 -2.92
C LEU A 299 -6.10 18.37 -2.00
N LYS A 300 -7.12 17.74 -1.41
CA LYS A 300 -6.98 16.46 -0.71
C LYS A 300 -8.00 15.49 -1.26
N ARG A 301 -7.68 14.21 -1.19
CA ARG A 301 -8.58 13.11 -1.53
C ARG A 301 -8.70 12.16 -0.36
N GLY A 302 -9.86 11.54 -0.23
CA GLY A 302 -10.06 10.44 0.71
C GLY A 302 -11.20 9.54 0.29
N VAL A 303 -11.27 8.40 0.94
CA VAL A 303 -12.36 7.43 0.80
C VAL A 303 -13.25 7.55 2.02
N LEU A 304 -14.53 7.74 1.80
CA LEU A 304 -15.56 7.71 2.84
C LEU A 304 -16.14 6.29 2.90
N TRP A 305 -15.89 5.61 4.00
CA TRP A 305 -16.52 4.34 4.32
C TRP A 305 -17.74 4.60 5.21
N ASN A 306 -18.92 4.40 4.65
CA ASN A 306 -20.18 4.55 5.37
C ASN A 306 -20.62 3.17 5.87
N ILE A 307 -20.70 3.03 7.17
CA ILE A 307 -20.92 1.76 7.87
C ILE A 307 -22.24 1.83 8.60
N SER A 308 -23.11 0.85 8.37
CA SER A 308 -24.39 0.73 9.05
C SER A 308 -24.62 -0.67 9.59
N SER A 309 -25.44 -0.77 10.65
CA SER A 309 -25.92 -2.05 11.16
C SER A 309 -27.36 -1.92 11.60
N LYS A 310 -28.08 -3.04 11.56
CA LYS A 310 -29.41 -3.17 12.17
C LYS A 310 -29.34 -3.70 13.60
N ASN A 311 -28.16 -4.05 14.08
CA ASN A 311 -27.92 -4.71 15.35
C ASN A 311 -27.58 -3.77 16.50
N THR A 312 -27.86 -4.20 17.73
CA THR A 312 -27.59 -3.46 18.97
C THR A 312 -26.10 -3.40 19.33
N ASN A 313 -25.27 -4.26 18.74
CA ASN A 313 -23.82 -4.38 19.04
C ASN A 313 -22.94 -3.60 18.04
N PHE A 314 -23.45 -2.51 17.48
CA PHE A 314 -22.82 -1.77 16.40
C PHE A 314 -21.38 -1.35 16.69
N ASP A 315 -21.10 -0.74 17.84
CA ASP A 315 -19.76 -0.27 18.18
C ASP A 315 -18.75 -1.44 18.29
N SER A 316 -19.15 -2.58 18.85
CA SER A 316 -18.30 -3.78 18.94
C SER A 316 -17.97 -4.37 17.56
N GLU A 317 -18.92 -4.34 16.63
CA GLU A 317 -18.66 -4.81 15.26
C GLU A 317 -17.76 -3.83 14.49
N ILE A 318 -17.87 -2.52 14.74
CA ILE A 318 -16.93 -1.52 14.20
C ILE A 318 -15.51 -1.76 14.71
N ASP A 319 -15.35 -2.02 16.01
CA ASP A 319 -14.02 -2.31 16.58
C ASP A 319 -13.38 -3.54 15.93
N LYS A 320 -14.15 -4.62 15.75
CA LYS A 320 -13.68 -5.81 15.01
C LYS A 320 -13.27 -5.47 13.59
N LEU A 321 -14.07 -4.68 12.87
CA LEU A 321 -13.76 -4.27 11.50
C LEU A 321 -12.45 -3.49 11.44
N LEU A 322 -12.25 -2.54 12.33
CA LEU A 322 -11.03 -1.71 12.37
C LEU A 322 -9.77 -2.55 12.69
N GLU A 323 -9.90 -3.57 13.53
CA GLU A 323 -8.80 -4.50 13.84
C GLU A 323 -8.39 -5.39 12.64
N THR A 324 -9.25 -5.55 11.64
CA THR A 324 -8.92 -6.33 10.43
C THR A 324 -7.97 -5.60 9.48
N ASN A 325 -7.81 -4.31 9.59
CA ASN A 325 -7.12 -3.42 8.64
C ASN A 325 -7.68 -3.46 7.19
N ILE A 326 -8.87 -4.00 6.96
CA ILE A 326 -9.48 -4.09 5.62
C ILE A 326 -9.76 -2.71 5.04
N LEU A 327 -10.14 -1.73 5.87
CA LEU A 327 -10.47 -0.39 5.39
C LEU A 327 -9.22 0.45 5.09
N PHE A 328 -8.14 0.24 5.83
CA PHE A 328 -6.91 0.99 5.67
C PHE A 328 -5.73 0.34 6.39
N ASN A 329 -4.52 0.63 5.91
CA ASN A 329 -3.28 0.32 6.59
C ASN A 329 -2.74 1.60 7.25
N GLN A 330 -2.67 1.62 8.59
CA GLN A 330 -2.29 2.83 9.35
C GLN A 330 -0.84 3.32 9.09
N LEU A 331 0.01 2.51 8.49
CA LEU A 331 1.37 2.93 8.14
C LEU A 331 1.37 3.91 6.96
N SER A 332 0.46 3.71 5.99
CA SER A 332 0.33 4.53 4.77
C SER A 332 -0.88 5.46 4.77
N HIS A 333 -1.84 5.26 5.67
CA HIS A 333 -3.09 6.03 5.72
C HIS A 333 -3.35 6.63 7.10
N GLU A 334 -4.15 7.68 7.11
CA GLU A 334 -4.79 8.25 8.29
C GLU A 334 -6.29 7.97 8.21
N CYS A 335 -6.92 7.75 9.37
CA CYS A 335 -8.35 7.51 9.48
C CYS A 335 -9.00 8.52 10.42
N PHE A 336 -10.11 9.06 9.99
CA PHE A 336 -10.89 10.05 10.74
C PHE A 336 -12.34 9.60 10.84
N ARG A 337 -12.94 9.77 12.01
CA ARG A 337 -14.38 9.58 12.21
C ARG A 337 -15.10 10.90 11.94
N ILE A 338 -16.06 10.88 10.99
CA ILE A 338 -16.88 12.07 10.63
C ILE A 338 -18.12 12.14 11.49
N SER A 339 -18.78 11.02 11.74
CA SER A 339 -20.04 10.92 12.49
C SER A 339 -20.04 9.71 13.41
#